data_b31bdccca5347a5700867b9ed79413b8
#
_entry.id   b31bdccca5347a5700867b9ed79413b8
#
_cell.length_a   1.000
_cell.length_b   1.000
_cell.length_c   1.000
_cell.angle_alpha   90.00
_cell.angle_beta   90.00
_cell.angle_gamma   90.00
#
_symmetry.space_group_name_H-M   'P 1'
#
loop_
_entity.id
_entity.type
_entity.pdbx_description
1 polymer ?
#
loop_
_entity_poly.entity_id
_entity_poly.type
_entity_poly.pdbx_seq_one_letter_code
_entity_poly.pdbx_strand_id
1 'polypeptide(L)'
;MRRLPAPRLRRGGLRIVVRVETQLAIARSFIEAVQAKNDDAAAELCSDEIEVLLPGAGAPLKGKDGVRQMIILAPKLEQSARGEEQRDDEVRISTLTRAPGVFANYTTWIFVFERNEIKRLSFELRAAN
;
A
#
# COMPACT_ATOMS: atom_id res chain seq x y z
N MET A 1 -31.81 17.73 0.37
CA MET A 1 -31.49 17.85 -0.01
C MET A 1 -30.82 17.54 -0.16
N ARG A 2 -30.69 17.37 -0.15
CA ARG A 2 -30.17 17.32 -0.51
C ARG A 2 -29.19 17.09 -0.48
N ARG A 3 -28.84 16.95 -0.34
CA ARG A 3 -27.92 17.02 -0.46
C ARG A 3 -27.03 17.23 -0.66
N LEU A 4 -26.67 17.35 -0.54
CA LEU A 4 -25.80 17.71 -0.98
C LEU A 4 -25.01 17.85 -1.23
N PRO A 5 -24.65 18.08 -1.28
CA PRO A 5 -23.84 18.26 -1.72
C PRO A 5 -22.82 18.33 -1.77
N ALA A 6 -22.47 18.46 -1.66
CA ALA A 6 -21.58 18.66 -1.72
C ALA A 6 -20.74 18.80 -2.22
N PRO A 7 -20.38 18.48 -2.38
CA PRO A 7 -19.34 18.59 -2.78
C PRO A 7 -18.69 19.19 -3.56
N ARG A 8 -18.93 19.59 -3.90
CA ARG A 8 -18.49 20.31 -4.66
C ARG A 8 -17.50 21.01 -4.23
N LEU A 9 -17.04 20.88 -3.56
CA LEU A 9 -16.21 21.50 -3.02
C LEU A 9 -15.05 21.51 -3.66
N ARG A 10 -14.87 21.73 -4.45
CA ARG A 10 -13.92 21.73 -5.15
C ARG A 10 -13.00 22.76 -5.08
N ARG A 11 -12.53 23.18 -4.16
CA ARG A 11 -11.60 24.22 -4.09
C ARG A 11 -10.21 23.68 -4.10
N GLY A 12 -9.20 24.38 -4.50
CA GLY A 12 -7.84 23.90 -4.65
C GLY A 12 -7.24 23.29 -3.40
N GLY A 13 -7.33 24.00 -2.28
CA GLY A 13 -6.81 23.47 -1.02
C GLY A 13 -7.52 22.23 -0.58
N LEU A 14 -8.82 22.23 -0.79
CA LEU A 14 -9.62 21.09 -0.44
C LEU A 14 -9.26 19.87 -1.25
N ARG A 15 -8.93 20.05 -2.52
CA ARG A 15 -8.51 18.94 -3.35
C ARG A 15 -7.21 18.33 -2.89
N ILE A 16 -6.27 19.13 -2.41
CA ILE A 16 -5.02 18.62 -1.89
C ILE A 16 -5.27 17.73 -0.68
N VAL A 17 -6.14 18.17 0.23
CA VAL A 17 -6.48 17.39 1.41
C VAL A 17 -7.10 16.05 1.00
N VAL A 18 -8.05 16.08 0.06
CA VAL A 18 -8.70 14.86 -0.41
C VAL A 18 -7.68 13.92 -1.04
N ARG A 19 -6.72 14.44 -1.82
CA ARG A 19 -5.72 13.59 -2.44
C ARG A 19 -4.85 12.90 -1.41
N VAL A 20 -4.42 13.61 -0.37
CA VAL A 20 -3.60 13.02 0.69
C VAL A 20 -4.36 11.91 1.39
N GLU A 21 -5.62 12.17 1.75
CA GLU A 21 -6.44 11.14 2.39
C GLU A 21 -6.65 9.95 1.46
N THR A 22 -6.79 10.22 0.17
CA THR A 22 -6.98 9.15 -0.80
C THR A 22 -5.74 8.26 -0.88
N GLN A 23 -4.55 8.84 -0.90
CA GLN A 23 -3.34 8.05 -0.96
C GLN A 23 -3.18 7.15 0.27
N LEU A 24 -3.48 7.67 1.45
CA LEU A 24 -3.40 6.88 2.65
C LEU A 24 -4.44 5.75 2.62
N ALA A 25 -5.65 6.04 2.16
CA ALA A 25 -6.69 5.02 2.03
C ALA A 25 -6.29 3.95 1.03
N ILE A 26 -5.67 4.34 -0.08
CA ILE A 26 -5.20 3.38 -1.08
C ILE A 26 -4.12 2.47 -0.49
N ALA A 27 -3.18 3.05 0.25
CA ALA A 27 -2.12 2.26 0.88
C ALA A 27 -2.71 1.24 1.86
N ARG A 28 -3.68 1.65 2.67
CA ARG A 28 -4.36 0.72 3.58
C ARG A 28 -5.07 -0.39 2.82
N SER A 29 -5.76 -0.02 1.74
CA SER A 29 -6.47 -1.01 0.92
C SER A 29 -5.51 -2.01 0.29
N PHE A 30 -4.31 -1.56 -0.10
CA PHE A 30 -3.32 -2.46 -0.64
C PHE A 30 -2.91 -3.52 0.40
N ILE A 31 -2.65 -3.09 1.63
CA ILE A 31 -2.27 -4.02 2.69
C ILE A 31 -3.41 -5.01 2.97
N GLU A 32 -4.65 -4.53 2.98
CA GLU A 32 -5.82 -5.39 3.16
C GLU A 32 -5.92 -6.42 2.04
N ALA A 33 -5.67 -5.99 0.81
CA ALA A 33 -5.71 -6.91 -0.33
C ALA A 33 -4.64 -7.98 -0.23
N VAL A 34 -3.43 -7.61 0.22
CA VAL A 34 -2.36 -8.58 0.45
C VAL A 34 -2.78 -9.60 1.50
N GLN A 35 -3.33 -9.12 2.61
CA GLN A 35 -3.77 -10.02 3.68
C GLN A 35 -4.88 -10.94 3.21
N ALA A 36 -5.77 -10.46 2.37
CA ALA A 36 -6.88 -11.26 1.83
C ALA A 36 -6.45 -12.13 0.66
N LYS A 37 -5.22 -12.01 0.20
CA LYS A 37 -4.70 -12.73 -0.98
C LYS A 37 -5.48 -12.33 -2.24
N ASN A 38 -5.95 -11.09 -2.29
CA ASN A 38 -6.70 -10.58 -3.44
C ASN A 38 -5.75 -9.84 -4.37
N ASP A 39 -5.09 -10.58 -5.23
CA ASP A 39 -4.05 -10.04 -6.11
C ASP A 39 -4.60 -9.04 -7.12
N ASP A 40 -5.79 -9.27 -7.65
CA ASP A 40 -6.38 -8.34 -8.60
C ASP A 40 -6.71 -6.99 -7.95
N ALA A 41 -7.28 -7.01 -6.76
CA ALA A 41 -7.60 -5.77 -6.05
C ALA A 41 -6.35 -4.96 -5.76
N ALA A 42 -5.27 -5.63 -5.35
CA ALA A 42 -4.01 -4.94 -5.10
C ALA A 42 -3.43 -4.35 -6.38
N ALA A 43 -3.45 -5.11 -7.47
CA ALA A 43 -2.90 -4.64 -8.74
C ALA A 43 -3.63 -3.43 -9.27
N GLU A 44 -4.95 -3.35 -9.06
CA GLU A 44 -5.73 -2.21 -9.54
C GLU A 44 -5.37 -0.90 -8.86
N LEU A 45 -4.74 -0.96 -7.68
CA LEU A 45 -4.33 0.24 -6.97
C LEU A 45 -2.99 0.79 -7.47
N CYS A 46 -2.35 0.09 -8.38
CA CYS A 46 -0.99 0.39 -8.82
C CYS A 46 -0.97 0.98 -10.22
N SER A 47 0.07 1.77 -10.49
CA SER A 47 0.30 2.22 -11.85
C SER A 47 0.75 1.03 -12.71
N ASP A 48 0.60 1.15 -14.02
CA ASP A 48 1.05 0.11 -14.94
C ASP A 48 2.56 -0.10 -14.87
N GLU A 49 3.29 0.90 -14.38
CA GLU A 49 4.75 0.85 -14.32
C GLU A 49 5.26 0.68 -12.89
N ILE A 50 4.44 0.16 -12.01
CA ILE A 50 4.85 -0.03 -10.63
C ILE A 50 6.10 -0.88 -10.52
N GLU A 51 6.95 -0.53 -9.55
CA GLU A 51 8.09 -1.34 -9.16
C GLU A 51 7.94 -1.74 -7.70
N VAL A 52 8.16 -3.01 -7.41
CA VAL A 52 8.15 -3.53 -6.04
C VAL A 52 9.54 -4.02 -5.71
N LEU A 53 10.13 -3.46 -4.66
CA LEU A 53 11.47 -3.82 -4.22
C LEU A 53 11.34 -4.70 -2.98
N LEU A 54 11.46 -6.00 -3.17
CA LEU A 54 11.38 -6.95 -2.07
C LEU A 54 12.72 -7.06 -1.37
N PRO A 55 12.74 -7.16 -0.02
CA PRO A 55 13.99 -7.31 0.70
C PRO A 55 14.72 -8.56 0.23
N GLY A 56 16.00 -8.39 -0.06
CA GLY A 56 16.84 -9.52 -0.46
C GLY A 56 16.70 -9.94 -1.91
N ALA A 57 15.78 -9.34 -2.65
CA ALA A 57 15.65 -9.67 -4.07
C ALA A 57 16.70 -8.91 -4.89
N GLY A 58 17.21 -9.55 -5.93
CA GLY A 58 18.25 -8.93 -6.74
C GLY A 58 17.72 -7.88 -7.70
N ALA A 59 16.43 -7.94 -8.06
CA ALA A 59 15.82 -7.03 -9.00
C ALA A 59 14.37 -6.77 -8.59
N PRO A 60 13.84 -5.58 -8.91
CA PRO A 60 12.46 -5.29 -8.58
C PRO A 60 11.50 -6.10 -9.43
N LEU A 61 10.33 -6.39 -8.85
CA LEU A 61 9.21 -6.87 -9.64
C LEU A 61 8.57 -5.68 -10.33
N LYS A 62 8.13 -5.87 -11.55
CA LYS A 62 7.63 -4.75 -12.36
C LYS A 62 6.22 -5.01 -12.85
N GLY A 63 5.42 -3.94 -12.85
CA GLY A 63 4.09 -3.96 -13.42
C GLY A 63 3.07 -4.64 -12.54
N LYS A 64 1.83 -4.56 -12.96
CA LYS A 64 0.73 -5.15 -12.19
C LYS A 64 0.87 -6.66 -12.06
N ASP A 65 1.42 -7.31 -13.08
CA ASP A 65 1.64 -8.76 -13.00
C ASP A 65 2.67 -9.11 -11.94
N GLY A 66 3.70 -8.27 -11.76
CA GLY A 66 4.65 -8.46 -10.67
C GLY A 66 3.98 -8.39 -9.31
N VAL A 67 3.05 -7.44 -9.15
CA VAL A 67 2.29 -7.31 -7.91
C VAL A 67 1.45 -8.56 -7.67
N ARG A 68 0.74 -9.03 -8.69
CA ARG A 68 -0.07 -10.24 -8.57
C ARG A 68 0.78 -11.43 -8.16
N GLN A 69 1.93 -11.59 -8.80
CA GLN A 69 2.82 -12.70 -8.54
C GLN A 69 3.34 -12.67 -7.10
N MET A 70 3.69 -11.49 -6.61
CA MET A 70 4.13 -11.33 -5.23
C MET A 70 3.08 -11.86 -4.26
N ILE A 71 1.82 -11.50 -4.49
CA ILE A 71 0.75 -11.87 -3.58
C ILE A 71 0.41 -13.36 -3.69
N ILE A 72 0.36 -13.88 -4.91
CA ILE A 72 0.05 -15.29 -5.13
C ILE A 72 1.09 -16.19 -4.46
N LEU A 73 2.35 -15.82 -4.55
CA LEU A 73 3.44 -16.63 -4.02
C LEU A 73 3.70 -16.43 -2.53
N ALA A 74 3.21 -15.35 -1.95
CA ALA A 74 3.43 -15.07 -0.53
C ALA A 74 2.60 -16.01 0.34
N PRO A 75 3.10 -16.35 1.53
CA PRO A 75 2.26 -17.07 2.48
C PRO A 75 1.11 -16.21 2.95
N LYS A 76 0.12 -16.82 3.58
CA LYS A 76 -0.95 -16.04 4.17
C LYS A 76 -0.38 -15.20 5.29
N LEU A 77 -0.69 -13.89 5.25
CA LEU A 77 -0.16 -12.93 6.20
C LEU A 77 -1.27 -12.35 7.05
N GLU A 78 -0.94 -12.06 8.30
CA GLU A 78 -1.80 -11.30 9.20
C GLU A 78 -1.07 -10.01 9.52
N GLN A 79 -1.79 -8.89 9.41
CA GLN A 79 -1.22 -7.56 9.59
C GLN A 79 -1.91 -6.87 10.75
N SER A 80 -1.12 -6.28 11.63
CA SER A 80 -1.66 -5.44 12.71
C SER A 80 -1.02 -4.06 12.56
N ALA A 81 -1.85 -3.04 12.36
CA ALA A 81 -1.36 -1.69 12.14
C ALA A 81 -0.68 -1.15 13.39
N ARG A 82 0.46 -0.48 13.21
CA ARG A 82 1.25 0.10 14.30
C ARG A 82 1.42 1.61 14.14
N GLY A 83 1.45 2.13 12.94
CA GLY A 83 1.59 3.55 12.72
C GLY A 83 1.50 3.89 11.27
N GLU A 84 1.22 5.16 10.99
CA GLU A 84 1.07 5.67 9.64
C GLU A 84 1.67 7.05 9.57
N GLU A 85 2.32 7.38 8.45
CA GLU A 85 2.73 8.75 8.21
C GLU A 85 2.69 9.05 6.73
N GLN A 86 2.48 10.30 6.40
CA GLN A 86 2.37 10.77 5.03
C GLN A 86 3.30 11.97 4.88
N ARG A 87 4.09 11.97 3.82
CA ARG A 87 4.92 13.12 3.49
C ARG A 87 4.97 13.23 1.97
N ASP A 88 4.46 14.33 1.44
CA ASP A 88 4.35 14.53 -0.01
C ASP A 88 3.60 13.37 -0.64
N ASP A 89 4.18 12.68 -1.61
CA ASP A 89 3.53 11.54 -2.25
C ASP A 89 4.01 10.21 -1.70
N GLU A 90 4.56 10.21 -0.49
CA GLU A 90 5.03 8.98 0.14
C GLU A 90 4.18 8.67 1.38
N VAL A 91 3.67 7.45 1.45
CA VAL A 91 2.94 6.95 2.61
C VAL A 91 3.74 5.82 3.21
N ARG A 92 3.96 5.88 4.53
CA ARG A 92 4.62 4.80 5.26
C ARG A 92 3.64 4.23 6.27
N ILE A 93 3.44 2.92 6.21
CA ILE A 93 2.58 2.23 7.17
C ILE A 93 3.40 1.14 7.83
N SER A 94 3.43 1.16 9.15
CA SER A 94 4.14 0.15 9.93
C SER A 94 3.15 -0.87 10.44
N THR A 95 3.47 -2.14 10.26
CA THR A 95 2.63 -3.24 10.72
C THR A 95 3.46 -4.26 11.46
N LEU A 96 2.80 -5.02 12.34
CA LEU A 96 3.33 -6.30 12.78
C LEU A 96 2.79 -7.33 11.82
N THR A 97 3.68 -7.97 11.08
CA THR A 97 3.32 -8.93 10.04
C THR A 97 3.62 -10.33 10.54
N ARG A 98 2.64 -11.21 10.44
CA ARG A 98 2.79 -12.60 10.84
C ARG A 98 2.40 -13.53 9.72
N ALA A 99 3.23 -14.53 9.48
CA ALA A 99 2.86 -15.69 8.70
C ALA A 99 2.86 -16.85 9.68
N PRO A 100 1.71 -17.27 10.18
CA PRO A 100 1.66 -18.24 11.28
C PRO A 100 2.47 -19.50 10.99
N GLY A 101 3.34 -19.87 11.93
CA GLY A 101 4.22 -21.01 11.77
C GLY A 101 5.43 -20.77 10.89
N VAL A 102 5.59 -19.57 10.33
CA VAL A 102 6.68 -19.25 9.41
C VAL A 102 7.55 -18.12 9.95
N PHE A 103 6.97 -16.94 10.17
CA PHE A 103 7.73 -15.80 10.69
C PHE A 103 6.82 -14.75 11.31
N ALA A 104 7.46 -13.82 12.05
CA ALA A 104 6.83 -12.58 12.49
C ALA A 104 7.88 -11.49 12.40
N ASN A 105 7.49 -10.31 11.91
CA ASN A 105 8.39 -9.17 11.88
C ASN A 105 7.61 -7.87 11.93
N TYR A 106 8.33 -6.79 12.21
CA TYR A 106 7.81 -5.44 12.03
C TYR A 106 8.16 -5.02 10.63
N THR A 107 7.16 -4.60 9.87
CA THR A 107 7.32 -4.21 8.48
C THR A 107 6.94 -2.75 8.33
N THR A 108 7.80 -1.96 7.69
CA THR A 108 7.40 -0.64 7.22
C THR A 108 7.17 -0.75 5.73
N TRP A 109 5.93 -0.51 5.33
CA TRP A 109 5.53 -0.49 3.92
C TRP A 109 5.72 0.94 3.44
N ILE A 110 6.49 1.13 2.39
CA ILE A 110 6.81 2.45 1.87
C ILE A 110 6.20 2.55 0.48
N PHE A 111 5.11 3.31 0.38
CA PHE A 111 4.39 3.51 -0.87
C PHE A 111 4.74 4.87 -1.44
N VAL A 112 5.20 4.91 -2.68
CA VAL A 112 5.40 6.17 -3.39
C VAL A 112 4.33 6.24 -4.47
N PHE A 113 3.63 7.35 -4.50
CA PHE A 113 2.49 7.56 -5.39
C PHE A 113 2.83 8.49 -6.52
N GLU A 114 2.17 8.26 -7.64
CA GLU A 114 2.02 9.26 -8.68
C GLU A 114 0.53 9.49 -8.81
N ARG A 115 0.09 10.67 -8.36
CA ARG A 115 -1.33 10.96 -8.22
C ARG A 115 -1.96 9.96 -7.26
N ASN A 116 -2.91 9.18 -7.71
CA ASN A 116 -3.60 8.21 -6.85
C ASN A 116 -3.23 6.78 -7.19
N GLU A 117 -2.09 6.58 -7.83
CA GLU A 117 -1.63 5.23 -8.14
C GLU A 117 -0.30 4.96 -7.47
N ILE A 118 -0.13 3.77 -6.95
CA ILE A 118 1.13 3.37 -6.34
C ILE A 118 2.12 3.09 -7.46
N LYS A 119 3.23 3.84 -7.48
CA LYS A 119 4.23 3.63 -8.52
C LYS A 119 5.47 2.93 -8.01
N ARG A 120 5.67 2.88 -6.69
CA ARG A 120 6.78 2.13 -6.10
C ARG A 120 6.37 1.66 -4.73
N LEU A 121 6.75 0.44 -4.41
CA LEU A 121 6.54 -0.14 -3.09
C LEU A 121 7.84 -0.76 -2.63
N SER A 122 8.29 -0.39 -1.45
CA SER A 122 9.45 -0.99 -0.84
C SER A 122 9.17 -1.27 0.63
N PHE A 123 10.07 -1.97 1.29
CA PHE A 123 9.83 -2.46 2.64
C PHE A 123 11.08 -2.33 3.49
N GLU A 124 10.89 -2.02 4.76
CA GLU A 124 11.92 -2.16 5.77
C GLU A 124 11.44 -3.19 6.78
N LEU A 125 12.27 -4.15 7.10
CA LEU A 125 11.90 -5.24 7.99
C LEU A 125 12.76 -5.23 9.23
N ARG A 126 12.13 -5.57 10.36
CA ARG A 126 12.83 -5.72 11.62
C ARG A 126 12.23 -6.92 12.34
N ALA A 127 13.10 -7.77 12.89
CA ALA A 127 12.61 -8.96 13.58
C ALA A 127 11.70 -8.59 14.75
N ALA A 128 10.64 -9.37 14.92
CA ALA A 128 9.72 -9.23 16.05
C ALA A 128 10.04 -10.31 17.06
N ASN A 129 10.76 -9.93 18.12
CA ASN A 129 11.13 -10.87 19.18
C ASN A 129 10.46 -10.53 20.49
#